data_26ebcc2f1dc6b9047a887e870a1628d9
#
_entry.id   26ebcc2f1dc6b9047a887e870a1628d9
#
_cell.length_a   1.000
_cell.length_b   1.000
_cell.length_c   1.000
_cell.angle_alpha   90.00
_cell.angle_beta   90.00
_cell.angle_gamma   90.00
#
_symmetry.space_group_name_H-M   'P 1'
#
loop_
_entity.id
_entity.type
_entity.pdbx_description
1 polymer ?
#
loop_
_entity_poly.entity_id
_entity_poly.type
_entity_poly.pdbx_seq_one_letter_code
_entity_poly.pdbx_strand_id
1 'polypeptide(L)'
;ALAVRKLGPDARELADTHFYETLVRIHRAGEGAAFTGLKPAGRDLGPAIPAADQALEGGSIDAVVKLLADAVCAGVHQRYHAAVSRRKFDANDVSAGRAYVEAYVPYIHYVERLWRDAQSGAHGHHAEGHESHAH
;
A
#
# COMPACT_ATOMS: atom_id res chain seq x y z
N ALA A 1 15.80 9.85 28.08
CA ALA A 1 16.47 9.10 26.99
C ALA A 1 17.96 9.46 26.89
N LEU A 2 18.35 10.74 26.74
CA LEU A 2 19.76 11.14 26.49
C LEU A 2 20.73 10.77 27.65
N ALA A 3 20.29 10.82 28.90
CA ALA A 3 21.12 10.42 30.05
C ALA A 3 21.36 8.90 30.09
N VAL A 4 20.34 8.11 29.76
CA VAL A 4 20.41 6.63 29.72
C VAL A 4 21.39 6.14 28.65
N ARG A 5 21.45 6.80 27.50
CA ARG A 5 22.38 6.46 26.38
C ARG A 5 23.87 6.52 26.79
N LYS A 6 24.19 7.20 27.88
CA LYS A 6 25.57 7.34 28.40
C LYS A 6 25.99 6.20 29.34
N LEU A 7 25.07 5.31 29.73
CA LEU A 7 25.32 4.24 30.68
C LEU A 7 25.96 2.98 30.07
N GLY A 8 25.97 2.87 28.75
CA GLY A 8 26.58 1.75 28.03
C GLY A 8 25.87 1.42 26.72
N PRO A 9 26.39 0.49 25.93
CA PRO A 9 25.81 0.14 24.63
C PRO A 9 24.39 -0.40 24.75
N ASP A 10 24.12 -1.32 25.67
CA ASP A 10 22.79 -1.92 25.86
C ASP A 10 21.75 -0.87 26.31
N ALA A 11 22.16 0.03 27.21
CA ALA A 11 21.32 1.12 27.65
C ALA A 11 21.02 2.12 26.51
N ARG A 12 21.97 2.30 25.62
CA ARG A 12 21.80 3.12 24.40
C ARG A 12 20.78 2.48 23.47
N GLU A 13 20.93 1.20 23.17
CA GLU A 13 20.00 0.46 22.28
C GLU A 13 18.58 0.48 22.84
N LEU A 14 18.42 0.22 24.14
CA LEU A 14 17.12 0.29 24.81
C LEU A 14 16.50 1.71 24.72
N ALA A 15 17.30 2.74 24.97
CA ALA A 15 16.83 4.13 24.91
C ALA A 15 16.45 4.55 23.49
N ASP A 16 17.18 4.10 22.48
CA ASP A 16 16.92 4.38 21.06
C ASP A 16 15.67 3.63 20.60
N THR A 17 15.53 2.35 20.92
CA THR A 17 14.33 1.55 20.65
C THR A 17 13.09 2.20 21.25
N HIS A 18 13.12 2.53 22.53
CA HIS A 18 12.01 3.22 23.20
C HIS A 18 11.65 4.56 22.56
N PHE A 19 12.65 5.34 22.15
CA PHE A 19 12.44 6.61 21.47
C PHE A 19 11.74 6.40 20.13
N TYR A 20 12.24 5.48 19.29
CA TYR A 20 11.65 5.21 17.99
C TYR A 20 10.26 4.60 18.08
N GLU A 21 10.03 3.69 19.02
CA GLU A 21 8.68 3.14 19.27
C GLU A 21 7.69 4.23 19.64
N THR A 22 8.08 5.12 20.53
CA THR A 22 7.24 6.24 20.97
C THR A 22 6.95 7.18 19.80
N LEU A 23 7.97 7.55 19.03
CA LEU A 23 7.86 8.43 17.87
C LEU A 23 6.90 7.84 16.83
N VAL A 24 7.12 6.58 16.45
CA VAL A 24 6.29 5.90 15.44
C VAL A 24 4.86 5.72 15.94
N ARG A 25 4.67 5.43 17.24
CA ARG A 25 3.33 5.30 17.84
C ARG A 25 2.55 6.61 17.76
N ILE A 26 3.19 7.73 18.11
CA ILE A 26 2.56 9.07 18.06
C ILE A 26 2.26 9.45 16.61
N HIS A 27 3.20 9.23 15.70
CA HIS A 27 3.02 9.50 14.27
C HIS A 27 1.81 8.71 13.70
N ARG A 28 1.77 7.41 13.93
CA ARG A 28 0.66 6.58 13.47
C ARG A 28 -0.68 6.93 14.11
N ALA A 29 -0.68 7.31 15.39
CA ALA A 29 -1.91 7.79 16.03
C ALA A 29 -2.42 9.10 15.40
N GLY A 30 -1.53 10.00 14.99
CA GLY A 30 -1.88 11.21 14.23
C GLY A 30 -2.48 10.93 12.85
N GLU A 31 -2.15 9.80 12.25
CA GLU A 31 -2.71 9.32 10.97
C GLU A 31 -3.96 8.42 11.16
N GLY A 32 -4.42 8.20 12.38
CA GLY A 32 -5.53 7.26 12.66
C GLY A 32 -5.17 5.79 12.46
N ALA A 33 -3.88 5.45 12.35
CA ALA A 33 -3.38 4.13 12.07
C ALA A 33 -2.86 3.40 13.33
N ALA A 34 -3.10 2.08 13.43
CA ALA A 34 -2.63 1.28 14.56
C ALA A 34 -1.09 1.14 14.55
N PHE A 35 -0.46 1.17 15.73
CA PHE A 35 0.95 0.85 15.89
C PHE A 35 1.16 -0.67 15.78
N THR A 36 1.99 -1.09 14.83
CA THR A 36 2.30 -2.51 14.54
C THR A 36 3.75 -2.89 14.87
N GLY A 37 4.40 -2.15 15.77
CA GLY A 37 5.81 -2.32 16.12
C GLY A 37 6.76 -1.57 15.16
N LEU A 38 8.03 -1.49 15.56
CA LEU A 38 9.10 -1.02 14.69
C LEU A 38 9.34 -2.04 13.56
N LYS A 39 9.55 -1.56 12.37
CA LYS A 39 9.95 -2.40 11.24
C LYS A 39 11.48 -2.42 11.13
N PRO A 40 12.08 -3.52 10.65
CA PRO A 40 13.52 -3.59 10.44
C PRO A 40 14.02 -2.46 9.54
N ALA A 41 15.22 -1.96 9.84
CA ALA A 41 15.92 -1.03 8.96
C ALA A 41 16.23 -1.69 7.60
N GLY A 42 16.26 -0.90 6.52
CA GLY A 42 16.59 -1.42 5.18
C GLY A 42 15.49 -2.27 4.53
N ARG A 43 14.24 -2.18 5.01
CA ARG A 43 13.11 -2.84 4.35
C ARG A 43 13.00 -2.34 2.91
N ASP A 44 12.81 -3.27 1.97
CA ASP A 44 12.50 -2.92 0.59
C ASP A 44 11.15 -2.16 0.53
N LEU A 45 11.22 -0.90 0.14
CA LEU A 45 10.06 -0.02 -0.04
C LEU A 45 9.51 -0.07 -1.48
N GLY A 46 10.10 -0.93 -2.33
CA GLY A 46 9.83 -0.94 -3.76
C GLY A 46 10.37 0.32 -4.46
N PRO A 47 10.19 0.41 -5.78
CA PRO A 47 10.81 1.49 -6.57
C PRO A 47 10.11 2.84 -6.43
N ALA A 48 8.84 2.89 -6.00
CA ALA A 48 8.04 4.11 -6.01
C ALA A 48 8.49 5.13 -4.95
N ILE A 49 8.76 4.68 -3.72
CA ILE A 49 9.17 5.58 -2.62
C ILE A 49 10.54 6.21 -2.91
N PRO A 50 11.60 5.44 -3.24
CA PRO A 50 12.87 6.05 -3.61
C PRO A 50 12.79 7.01 -4.81
N ALA A 51 11.96 6.70 -5.81
CA ALA A 51 11.75 7.59 -6.94
C ALA A 51 11.07 8.91 -6.53
N ALA A 52 10.10 8.85 -5.62
CA ALA A 52 9.44 10.05 -5.08
C ALA A 52 10.41 10.91 -4.27
N ASP A 53 11.21 10.31 -3.38
CA ASP A 53 12.24 11.01 -2.60
C ASP A 53 13.26 11.69 -3.53
N GLN A 54 13.76 10.96 -4.54
CA GLN A 54 14.69 11.50 -5.52
C GLN A 54 14.09 12.65 -6.34
N ALA A 55 12.78 12.59 -6.67
CA ALA A 55 12.10 13.66 -7.37
C ALA A 55 12.04 14.95 -6.53
N LEU A 56 11.81 14.82 -5.22
CA LEU A 56 11.84 15.96 -4.28
C LEU A 56 13.24 16.58 -4.17
N GLU A 57 14.28 15.76 -4.19
CA GLU A 57 15.67 16.24 -4.17
C GLU A 57 16.12 16.83 -5.50
N GLY A 58 15.74 16.21 -6.61
CA GLY A 58 16.19 16.58 -7.97
C GLY A 58 15.29 17.56 -8.73
N GLY A 59 14.08 17.84 -8.23
CA GLY A 59 13.14 18.81 -8.81
C GLY A 59 12.37 18.34 -10.04
N SER A 60 12.44 17.05 -10.45
CA SER A 60 11.63 16.48 -11.56
C SER A 60 10.75 15.33 -11.09
N ILE A 61 9.46 15.44 -11.39
CA ILE A 61 8.43 14.43 -11.11
C ILE A 61 8.28 13.39 -12.24
N ASP A 62 8.88 13.61 -13.41
CA ASP A 62 8.60 12.84 -14.63
C ASP A 62 8.88 11.35 -14.47
N ALA A 63 9.98 11.00 -13.78
CA ALA A 63 10.34 9.61 -13.53
C ALA A 63 9.31 8.88 -12.65
N VAL A 64 8.77 9.57 -11.64
CA VAL A 64 7.74 9.02 -10.75
C VAL A 64 6.44 8.83 -11.52
N VAL A 65 6.02 9.83 -12.28
CA VAL A 65 4.80 9.77 -13.12
C VAL A 65 4.89 8.62 -14.10
N LYS A 66 6.03 8.50 -14.81
CA LYS A 66 6.25 7.39 -15.75
C LYS A 66 6.20 6.03 -15.06
N LEU A 67 6.90 5.86 -13.94
CA LEU A 67 6.93 4.62 -13.18
C LEU A 67 5.52 4.17 -12.76
N LEU A 68 4.73 5.11 -12.21
CA LEU A 68 3.38 4.82 -11.77
C LEU A 68 2.44 4.56 -12.95
N ALA A 69 2.52 5.36 -14.02
CA ALA A 69 1.70 5.18 -15.21
C ALA A 69 1.96 3.80 -15.87
N ASP A 70 3.22 3.41 -16.01
CA ASP A 70 3.60 2.11 -16.58
C ASP A 70 3.07 0.95 -15.72
N ALA A 71 3.20 1.04 -14.39
CA ALA A 71 2.72 0.03 -13.46
C ALA A 71 1.19 -0.10 -13.48
N VAL A 72 0.49 1.03 -13.48
CA VAL A 72 -0.99 1.08 -13.55
C VAL A 72 -1.46 0.52 -14.89
N CYS A 73 -0.87 0.96 -16.00
CA CYS A 73 -1.21 0.49 -17.33
C CYS A 73 -1.05 -1.04 -17.43
N ALA A 74 0.11 -1.56 -17.03
CA ALA A 74 0.35 -3.01 -17.00
C ALA A 74 -0.66 -3.76 -16.13
N GLY A 75 -0.95 -3.24 -14.94
CA GLY A 75 -1.89 -3.84 -13.99
C GLY A 75 -3.34 -3.89 -14.51
N VAL A 76 -3.79 -2.83 -15.19
CA VAL A 76 -5.12 -2.76 -15.83
C VAL A 76 -5.19 -3.75 -16.99
N HIS A 77 -4.21 -3.74 -17.89
CA HIS A 77 -4.19 -4.65 -19.04
C HIS A 77 -4.19 -6.12 -18.64
N GLN A 78 -3.35 -6.50 -17.69
CA GLN A 78 -3.26 -7.87 -17.18
C GLN A 78 -4.63 -8.39 -16.70
N ARG A 79 -5.31 -7.62 -15.87
CA ARG A 79 -6.60 -8.00 -15.29
C ARG A 79 -7.72 -7.97 -16.32
N TYR A 80 -7.73 -6.99 -17.20
CA TYR A 80 -8.67 -6.90 -18.31
C TYR A 80 -8.57 -8.14 -19.19
N HIS A 81 -7.39 -8.53 -19.65
CA HIS A 81 -7.19 -9.70 -20.48
C HIS A 81 -7.60 -11.00 -19.76
N ALA A 82 -7.32 -11.10 -18.46
CA ALA A 82 -7.77 -12.25 -17.68
C ALA A 82 -9.31 -12.37 -17.63
N ALA A 83 -10.02 -11.26 -17.53
CA ALA A 83 -11.48 -11.25 -17.56
C ALA A 83 -12.05 -11.51 -18.97
N VAL A 84 -11.52 -10.80 -19.98
CA VAL A 84 -12.03 -10.92 -21.36
C VAL A 84 -11.82 -12.31 -21.93
N SER A 85 -10.71 -12.96 -21.64
CA SER A 85 -10.44 -14.33 -22.12
C SER A 85 -11.45 -15.36 -21.59
N ARG A 86 -12.15 -15.08 -20.49
CA ARG A 86 -13.15 -15.94 -19.86
C ARG A 86 -14.60 -15.49 -20.09
N ARG A 87 -14.81 -14.38 -20.81
CA ARG A 87 -16.12 -13.76 -20.96
C ARG A 87 -17.11 -14.58 -21.78
N LYS A 88 -16.61 -15.38 -22.74
CA LYS A 88 -17.46 -16.18 -23.62
C LYS A 88 -17.51 -17.62 -23.11
N PHE A 89 -18.65 -18.03 -22.57
CA PHE A 89 -18.93 -19.38 -22.08
C PHE A 89 -20.41 -19.75 -22.33
N ASP A 90 -20.72 -21.02 -22.31
CA ASP A 90 -22.10 -21.51 -22.38
C ASP A 90 -22.84 -21.10 -21.08
N ALA A 91 -24.09 -20.61 -21.23
CA ALA A 91 -24.91 -20.17 -20.09
C ALA A 91 -25.18 -21.29 -19.06
N ASN A 92 -25.11 -22.56 -19.50
CA ASN A 92 -25.28 -23.74 -18.65
C ASN A 92 -23.97 -24.23 -18.03
N ASP A 93 -22.80 -23.67 -18.41
CA ASP A 93 -21.50 -23.99 -17.81
C ASP A 93 -21.22 -23.11 -16.60
N VAL A 94 -21.73 -23.58 -15.45
CA VAL A 94 -21.55 -22.90 -14.15
C VAL A 94 -20.08 -22.75 -13.77
N SER A 95 -19.22 -23.71 -14.15
CA SER A 95 -17.80 -23.68 -13.85
C SER A 95 -17.11 -22.54 -14.60
N ALA A 96 -17.38 -22.43 -15.90
CA ALA A 96 -16.86 -21.35 -16.72
C ALA A 96 -17.40 -19.97 -16.27
N GLY A 97 -18.67 -19.91 -15.87
CA GLY A 97 -19.25 -18.70 -15.29
C GLY A 97 -18.54 -18.25 -14.00
N ARG A 98 -18.24 -19.18 -13.10
CA ARG A 98 -17.45 -18.88 -11.90
C ARG A 98 -16.04 -18.40 -12.24
N ALA A 99 -15.35 -19.07 -13.16
CA ALA A 99 -14.01 -18.65 -13.60
C ALA A 99 -14.00 -17.24 -14.22
N TYR A 100 -15.08 -16.86 -14.92
CA TYR A 100 -15.26 -15.49 -15.40
C TYR A 100 -15.38 -14.50 -14.22
N VAL A 101 -16.25 -14.77 -13.25
CA VAL A 101 -16.46 -13.89 -12.09
C VAL A 101 -15.18 -13.73 -11.28
N GLU A 102 -14.42 -14.82 -11.05
CA GLU A 102 -13.13 -14.80 -10.37
C GLU A 102 -12.09 -13.90 -11.06
N ALA A 103 -12.18 -13.72 -12.36
CA ALA A 103 -11.31 -12.79 -13.10
C ALA A 103 -11.90 -11.38 -13.20
N TYR A 104 -13.22 -11.25 -13.32
CA TYR A 104 -13.92 -9.96 -13.43
C TYR A 104 -13.85 -9.13 -12.16
N VAL A 105 -14.13 -9.73 -11.00
CA VAL A 105 -14.17 -9.02 -9.72
C VAL A 105 -12.83 -8.35 -9.36
N PRO A 106 -11.67 -9.05 -9.45
CA PRO A 106 -10.37 -8.40 -9.24
C PRO A 106 -10.08 -7.26 -10.24
N TYR A 107 -10.55 -7.37 -11.48
CA TYR A 107 -10.39 -6.31 -12.48
C TYR A 107 -11.16 -5.04 -12.05
N ILE A 108 -12.45 -5.17 -11.75
CA ILE A 108 -13.30 -4.02 -11.41
C ILE A 108 -12.81 -3.35 -10.11
N HIS A 109 -12.51 -4.13 -9.08
CA HIS A 109 -12.01 -3.56 -7.81
C HIS A 109 -10.63 -2.93 -7.95
N TYR A 110 -9.78 -3.41 -8.86
CA TYR A 110 -8.51 -2.76 -9.14
C TYR A 110 -8.71 -1.38 -9.76
N VAL A 111 -9.57 -1.28 -10.79
CA VAL A 111 -9.91 -0.01 -11.45
C VAL A 111 -10.57 0.97 -10.46
N GLU A 112 -11.51 0.48 -9.65
CA GLU A 112 -12.19 1.28 -8.64
C GLU A 112 -11.22 1.88 -7.60
N ARG A 113 -10.29 1.06 -7.08
CA ARG A 113 -9.28 1.55 -6.12
C ARG A 113 -8.37 2.60 -6.74
N LEU A 114 -7.85 2.36 -7.94
CA LEU A 114 -7.01 3.33 -8.65
C LEU A 114 -7.72 4.66 -8.86
N TRP A 115 -8.99 4.60 -9.26
CA TRP A 115 -9.80 5.80 -9.45
C TRP A 115 -10.03 6.55 -8.13
N ARG A 116 -10.39 5.83 -7.08
CA ARG A 116 -10.62 6.41 -5.74
C ARG A 116 -9.35 7.03 -5.19
N ASP A 117 -8.21 6.35 -5.29
CA ASP A 117 -6.93 6.85 -4.81
C ASP A 117 -6.49 8.11 -5.59
N ALA A 118 -6.71 8.14 -6.90
CA ALA A 118 -6.43 9.31 -7.73
C ALA A 118 -7.34 10.52 -7.43
N GLN A 119 -8.56 10.28 -6.94
CA GLN A 119 -9.52 11.33 -6.57
C GLN A 119 -9.38 11.77 -5.10
N SER A 120 -8.84 10.91 -4.23
CA SER A 120 -8.64 11.26 -2.84
C SER A 120 -7.59 12.37 -2.75
N GLY A 121 -7.99 13.54 -2.25
CA GLY A 121 -7.04 14.58 -1.86
C GLY A 121 -6.08 14.05 -0.80
N ALA A 122 -4.97 14.74 -0.55
CA ALA A 122 -3.90 14.37 0.38
C ALA A 122 -4.31 14.27 1.87
N HIS A 123 -5.50 13.74 2.14
CA HIS A 123 -5.98 13.43 3.49
C HIS A 123 -5.64 11.99 3.81
N GLY A 124 -4.86 11.82 4.89
CA GLY A 124 -4.33 10.55 5.38
C GLY A 124 -5.34 9.41 5.40
N HIS A 125 -4.81 8.22 5.29
CA HIS A 125 -5.49 6.93 5.29
C HIS A 125 -6.66 6.87 6.28
N HIS A 126 -7.89 7.00 5.77
CA HIS A 126 -9.05 6.51 6.51
C HIS A 126 -8.98 4.99 6.48
N ALA A 127 -8.69 4.39 7.63
CA ALA A 127 -8.88 2.97 7.85
C ALA A 127 -10.36 2.67 7.62
N GLU A 128 -10.69 1.98 6.51
CA GLU A 128 -12.00 1.37 6.35
C GLU A 128 -12.16 0.33 7.46
N GLY A 129 -13.04 0.64 8.41
CA GLY A 129 -13.46 -0.30 9.44
C GLY A 129 -14.10 -1.52 8.76
N HIS A 130 -13.53 -2.69 8.99
CA HIS A 130 -14.20 -3.97 8.76
C HIS A 130 -15.46 -3.98 9.62
N GLU A 131 -16.62 -3.65 9.05
CA GLU A 131 -17.89 -4.05 9.61
C GLU A 131 -18.02 -5.56 9.42
N SER A 132 -17.77 -6.28 10.51
CA SER A 132 -18.11 -7.69 10.65
C SER A 132 -19.63 -7.80 10.70
N HIS A 133 -20.26 -8.15 9.59
CA HIS A 133 -21.63 -8.65 9.62
C HIS A 133 -21.63 -10.06 10.20
N ALA A 134 -21.96 -10.14 11.48
CA ALA A 134 -22.47 -11.35 12.10
C ALA A 134 -23.93 -11.56 11.66
N HIS A 135 -24.19 -12.64 10.94
CA HIS A 135 -25.45 -13.39 10.92
C HIS A 135 -25.15 -14.84 10.56
#